data_7d69165eca78aface0b678960b11a76a
#
_entry.id   7d69165eca78aface0b678960b11a76a
#
_cell.length_a   1.000
_cell.length_b   1.000
_cell.length_c   1.000
_cell.angle_alpha   90.00
_cell.angle_beta   90.00
_cell.angle_gamma   90.00
#
_symmetry.space_group_name_H-M   'P 1'
#
loop_
_entity.id
_entity.type
_entity.pdbx_description
1 polymer ?
#
loop_
_entity_poly.entity_id
_entity_poly.type
_entity_poly.pdbx_seq_one_letter_code
_entity_poly.pdbx_strand_id
1 'polypeptide(L)'
;ADVRHVSVGERVMLDDPERYTSLPPIAAVLDAGGGQSSPAGSGDAEVTVELVTALTEVGTLEMSCVRTEDARARWKLEFQIRGQDDAQLAALHVGQLHPRFAEATARVREVYGKAKDSADVQAKDVKRLRADLEKILGPREGWDTPLLRELFGALFAGVKNRRRSADHERVWFNLVGYTLRPGFGYPLDEWRVKQLVQAALRAGVQFAPEPQNWSEHWTLFRRIAGGLDAAAQRELLDQVEWYLEPPSRKPKPKPAGPRMLAVDDMIRLAGSLERVGAERKAQVGGWLVTRLMEHDEN
;
A
#
# COMPACT_ATOMS: atom_id res chain seq x y z
N ALA A 1 0.05 -24.40 19.84
CA ALA A 1 1.30 -23.96 19.20
C ALA A 1 2.09 -25.20 18.84
N ASP A 2 2.26 -25.42 17.56
CA ASP A 2 3.03 -26.57 17.04
C ASP A 2 4.52 -26.22 17.19
N VAL A 3 5.21 -26.88 18.09
CA VAL A 3 6.65 -26.69 18.29
C VAL A 3 7.37 -27.62 17.31
N ARG A 4 7.75 -27.09 16.16
CA ARG A 4 8.62 -27.81 15.24
C ARG A 4 10.08 -27.53 15.63
N HIS A 5 10.84 -28.57 15.89
CA HIS A 5 12.30 -28.48 16.05
C HIS A 5 12.91 -28.35 14.64
N VAL A 6 13.39 -27.17 14.30
CA VAL A 6 14.01 -26.85 13.00
C VAL A 6 15.48 -26.47 13.27
N SER A 7 16.40 -27.08 12.53
CA SER A 7 17.83 -26.76 12.62
C SER A 7 18.17 -25.49 11.82
N VAL A 8 19.24 -24.81 12.23
CA VAL A 8 19.74 -23.62 11.51
C VAL A 8 20.07 -23.96 10.06
N GLY A 9 19.48 -23.25 9.11
CA GLY A 9 19.66 -23.47 7.67
C GLY A 9 18.74 -24.55 7.05
N GLU A 10 17.89 -25.19 7.84
CA GLU A 10 16.91 -26.15 7.34
C GLU A 10 15.79 -25.45 6.55
N ARG A 11 15.46 -25.99 5.38
CA ARG A 11 14.34 -25.51 4.57
C ARG A 11 13.04 -26.13 5.05
N VAL A 12 12.12 -25.29 5.48
CA VAL A 12 10.79 -25.68 5.92
C VAL A 12 9.78 -25.40 4.81
N MET A 13 9.02 -26.43 4.43
CA MET A 13 7.87 -26.26 3.53
C MET A 13 6.71 -25.70 4.35
N LEU A 14 6.10 -24.62 3.86
CA LEU A 14 4.88 -24.04 4.41
C LEU A 14 3.68 -24.72 3.77
N ASP A 15 3.19 -25.78 4.39
CA ASP A 15 2.14 -26.65 3.85
C ASP A 15 0.78 -25.96 3.75
N ASP A 16 0.56 -24.92 4.54
CA ASP A 16 -0.69 -24.15 4.59
C ASP A 16 -0.39 -22.67 4.81
N PRO A 17 -0.41 -21.84 3.75
CA PRO A 17 -0.11 -20.41 3.86
C PRO A 17 -1.05 -19.63 4.79
N GLU A 18 -2.28 -20.12 5.02
CA GLU A 18 -3.25 -19.44 5.89
C GLU A 18 -2.89 -19.57 7.39
N ARG A 19 -2.07 -20.55 7.75
CA ARG A 19 -1.57 -20.75 9.13
C ARG A 19 -0.41 -19.83 9.49
N TYR A 20 0.17 -19.13 8.52
CA TYR A 20 1.32 -18.26 8.69
C TYR A 20 0.93 -16.82 8.43
N THR A 21 1.26 -15.95 9.36
CA THR A 21 1.10 -14.50 9.18
C THR A 21 2.44 -13.92 8.75
N SER A 22 2.48 -13.27 7.58
CA SER A 22 3.68 -12.52 7.17
C SER A 22 3.90 -11.37 8.15
N LEU A 23 5.05 -11.35 8.80
CA LEU A 23 5.45 -10.22 9.62
C LEU A 23 5.81 -9.02 8.71
N PRO A 24 5.60 -7.79 9.19
CA PRO A 24 6.07 -6.61 8.48
C PRO A 24 7.56 -6.70 8.22
N PRO A 25 8.05 -6.27 7.05
CA PRO A 25 9.48 -6.20 6.82
C PRO A 25 10.12 -5.21 7.79
N ILE A 26 11.30 -5.58 8.28
CA ILE A 26 12.08 -4.73 9.17
C ILE A 26 12.96 -3.87 8.28
N ALA A 27 12.86 -2.56 8.44
CA ALA A 27 13.82 -1.63 7.90
C ALA A 27 14.67 -1.09 9.05
N ALA A 28 15.98 -1.16 8.93
CA ALA A 28 16.93 -0.60 9.89
C ALA A 28 17.92 0.29 9.14
N VAL A 29 18.22 1.44 9.70
CA VAL A 29 19.33 2.27 9.24
C VAL A 29 20.58 1.77 9.95
N LEU A 30 21.56 1.31 9.17
CA LEU A 30 22.84 0.88 9.69
C LEU A 30 23.78 2.10 9.65
N ASP A 31 24.11 2.64 10.83
CA ASP A 31 25.14 3.69 10.91
C ASP A 31 26.50 3.09 10.53
N ALA A 32 27.05 3.51 9.42
CA ALA A 32 28.37 3.10 8.94
C ALA A 32 29.53 3.68 9.77
N GLY A 33 29.23 4.43 10.85
CA GLY A 33 30.17 5.19 11.66
C GLY A 33 30.71 4.45 12.87
N GLY A 34 31.70 3.62 12.66
CA GLY A 34 32.71 3.29 13.67
C GLY A 34 33.96 4.13 13.45
N GLY A 35 34.00 5.35 14.02
CA GLY A 35 35.25 6.12 14.25
C GLY A 35 35.98 6.65 13.02
N GLN A 36 35.99 7.95 12.91
CA GLN A 36 36.71 8.89 12.04
C GLN A 36 35.89 9.47 10.88
N SER A 37 35.69 10.76 11.02
CA SER A 37 35.15 11.69 10.04
C SER A 37 35.82 11.53 8.68
N SER A 38 35.05 11.09 7.68
CA SER A 38 35.32 11.38 6.29
C SER A 38 34.25 12.32 5.73
N PRO A 39 34.61 13.27 4.86
CA PRO A 39 33.69 14.35 4.47
C PRO A 39 32.54 13.82 3.65
N ALA A 40 31.38 14.48 3.82
CA ALA A 40 30.16 14.26 3.07
C ALA A 40 30.42 14.12 1.55
N GLY A 41 30.17 12.92 1.05
CA GLY A 41 30.22 12.59 -0.37
C GLY A 41 29.28 11.43 -0.63
N SER A 42 28.11 11.75 -1.13
CA SER A 42 27.17 10.94 -1.96
C SER A 42 27.56 9.48 -2.21
N GLY A 43 26.76 8.56 -1.73
CA GLY A 43 26.75 7.20 -2.20
C GLY A 43 25.98 6.32 -1.26
N ASP A 44 24.88 5.76 -1.71
CA ASP A 44 24.23 4.59 -1.10
C ASP A 44 25.27 3.45 -1.09
N ALA A 45 26.03 3.34 0.01
CA ALA A 45 26.93 2.23 0.20
C ALA A 45 26.11 1.02 0.65
N GLU A 46 25.88 0.11 -0.25
CA GLU A 46 25.25 -1.17 0.04
C GLU A 46 26.16 -1.97 0.97
N VAL A 47 25.67 -2.31 2.15
CA VAL A 47 26.40 -3.06 3.17
C VAL A 47 25.80 -4.46 3.27
N THR A 48 26.61 -5.48 3.01
CA THR A 48 26.19 -6.87 3.18
C THR A 48 26.22 -7.24 4.65
N VAL A 49 25.09 -7.70 5.18
CA VAL A 49 24.92 -8.08 6.58
C VAL A 49 24.34 -9.49 6.70
N GLU A 50 24.70 -10.19 7.77
CA GLU A 50 24.07 -11.42 8.19
C GLU A 50 23.07 -11.13 9.31
N LEU A 51 21.90 -11.78 9.27
CA LEU A 51 20.90 -11.71 10.32
C LEU A 51 21.19 -12.79 11.36
N VAL A 52 21.58 -12.37 12.56
CA VAL A 52 21.85 -13.26 13.68
C VAL A 52 20.69 -13.18 14.66
N THR A 53 20.09 -14.34 14.99
CA THR A 53 19.02 -14.45 15.98
C THR A 53 19.49 -15.23 17.19
N ALA A 54 19.14 -14.77 18.38
CA ALA A 54 19.42 -15.47 19.63
C ALA A 54 18.19 -15.47 20.54
N LEU A 55 17.89 -16.62 21.14
CA LEU A 55 16.88 -16.69 22.19
C LEU A 55 17.56 -16.42 23.53
N THR A 56 17.08 -15.40 24.25
CA THR A 56 17.61 -15.04 25.56
C THR A 56 17.14 -16.05 26.65
N GLU A 57 17.81 -16.10 27.77
CA GLU A 57 17.44 -16.94 28.91
C GLU A 57 16.05 -16.63 29.47
N VAL A 58 15.54 -15.44 29.23
CA VAL A 58 14.18 -15.00 29.61
C VAL A 58 13.14 -15.28 28.53
N GLY A 59 13.48 -15.98 27.45
CA GLY A 59 12.55 -16.35 26.37
C GLY A 59 12.23 -15.25 25.39
N THR A 60 13.03 -14.17 25.31
CA THR A 60 12.89 -13.13 24.29
C THR A 60 13.80 -13.41 23.09
N LEU A 61 13.30 -13.17 21.89
CA LEU A 61 14.08 -13.30 20.67
C LEU A 61 14.84 -12.00 20.40
N GLU A 62 16.16 -12.08 20.44
CA GLU A 62 17.03 -10.98 20.01
C GLU A 62 17.48 -11.20 18.58
N MET A 63 17.40 -10.14 17.75
CA MET A 63 17.89 -10.16 16.39
C MET A 63 18.89 -9.03 16.18
N SER A 64 19.94 -9.33 15.41
CA SER A 64 20.99 -8.36 15.11
C SER A 64 21.43 -8.50 13.65
N CYS A 65 21.70 -7.39 12.99
CA CYS A 65 22.48 -7.39 11.76
C CYS A 65 23.96 -7.35 12.09
N VAL A 66 24.75 -8.23 11.51
CA VAL A 66 26.19 -8.27 11.66
C VAL A 66 26.83 -8.10 10.30
N ARG A 67 27.79 -7.17 10.15
CA ARG A 67 28.48 -6.96 8.88
C ARG A 67 29.29 -8.19 8.53
N THR A 68 29.17 -8.70 7.31
CA THR A 68 29.85 -9.92 6.85
C THR A 68 31.38 -9.76 6.87
N GLU A 69 31.88 -8.55 6.63
CA GLU A 69 33.31 -8.24 6.58
C GLU A 69 33.91 -7.83 7.92
N ASP A 70 33.08 -7.45 8.90
CA ASP A 70 33.51 -7.04 10.25
C ASP A 70 32.47 -7.45 11.29
N ALA A 71 32.70 -8.55 11.95
CA ALA A 71 31.82 -9.09 13.00
C ALA A 71 31.66 -8.16 14.22
N ARG A 72 32.48 -7.11 14.38
CA ARG A 72 32.37 -6.11 15.44
C ARG A 72 31.30 -5.07 15.12
N ALA A 73 31.01 -4.86 13.83
CA ALA A 73 29.92 -4.00 13.38
C ALA A 73 28.60 -4.76 13.49
N ARG A 74 27.96 -4.57 14.63
CA ARG A 74 26.70 -5.23 14.98
C ARG A 74 25.64 -4.22 15.34
N TRP A 75 24.47 -4.32 14.71
CA TRP A 75 23.30 -3.48 14.97
C TRP A 75 22.16 -4.35 15.51
N LYS A 76 21.72 -4.06 16.72
CA LYS A 76 20.59 -4.77 17.36
C LYS A 76 19.30 -4.33 16.69
N LEU A 77 18.48 -5.31 16.28
CA LEU A 77 17.13 -5.06 15.78
C LEU A 77 16.14 -5.23 16.94
N GLU A 78 15.45 -4.18 17.29
CA GLU A 78 14.43 -4.22 18.34
C GLU A 78 13.06 -4.40 17.71
N PHE A 79 12.33 -5.43 18.15
CA PHE A 79 10.95 -5.70 17.72
C PHE A 79 9.98 -5.31 18.82
N GLN A 80 9.00 -4.50 18.49
CA GLN A 80 7.81 -4.35 19.30
C GLN A 80 6.66 -5.15 18.68
N ILE A 81 6.37 -6.32 19.22
CA ILE A 81 5.31 -7.24 18.74
C ILE A 81 3.90 -6.67 18.99
N ARG A 82 3.75 -5.57 19.70
CA ARG A 82 2.44 -4.98 20.06
C ARG A 82 2.35 -3.50 19.73
N GLY A 83 1.76 -3.21 18.58
CA GLY A 83 0.87 -2.04 18.40
C GLY A 83 1.45 -0.63 18.61
N GLN A 84 2.74 -0.38 18.41
CA GLN A 84 3.32 0.98 18.37
C GLN A 84 4.30 1.12 17.18
N ASP A 85 3.94 0.58 16.02
CA ASP A 85 4.80 0.53 14.84
C ASP A 85 5.05 1.90 14.18
N ASP A 86 4.27 2.93 14.55
CA ASP A 86 4.33 4.24 13.89
C ASP A 86 5.58 5.06 14.24
N ALA A 87 6.15 4.87 15.44
CA ALA A 87 7.30 5.66 15.88
C ALA A 87 8.64 5.12 15.35
N GLN A 88 8.75 3.84 15.07
CA GLN A 88 9.98 3.21 14.59
C GLN A 88 10.16 3.35 13.07
N LEU A 89 9.08 3.30 12.29
CA LEU A 89 9.14 3.65 10.87
C LEU A 89 9.50 5.11 10.66
N ALA A 90 9.06 6.01 11.56
CA ALA A 90 9.47 7.41 11.55
C ALA A 90 10.97 7.62 11.84
N ALA A 91 11.60 6.74 12.64
CA ALA A 91 13.04 6.81 12.94
C ALA A 91 13.94 6.38 11.76
N LEU A 92 13.40 5.68 10.77
CA LEU A 92 14.12 5.32 9.54
C LEU A 92 14.31 6.49 8.57
N HIS A 93 13.60 7.60 8.78
CA HIS A 93 13.73 8.80 7.98
C HIS A 93 14.61 9.80 8.70
N VAL A 94 15.86 9.89 8.32
CA VAL A 94 16.80 10.97 8.69
C VAL A 94 16.39 12.32 8.05
N GLY A 95 15.23 12.39 7.38
CA GLY A 95 14.57 13.62 6.96
C GLY A 95 13.57 14.07 8.04
N GLN A 96 13.60 15.33 8.43
CA GLN A 96 12.63 15.88 9.37
C GLN A 96 11.22 15.74 8.79
N LEU A 97 10.43 14.83 9.37
CA LEU A 97 8.99 14.79 9.09
C LEU A 97 8.39 16.16 9.35
N HIS A 98 7.32 16.48 8.65
CA HIS A 98 6.61 17.74 8.84
C HIS A 98 6.33 17.98 10.33
N PRO A 99 6.63 19.17 10.91
CA PRO A 99 6.51 19.43 12.37
C PRO A 99 5.14 19.09 12.95
N ARG A 100 4.07 19.19 12.14
CA ARG A 100 2.70 18.87 12.53
C ARG A 100 2.25 17.48 12.10
N PHE A 101 3.17 16.57 11.77
CA PHE A 101 2.83 15.22 11.34
C PHE A 101 2.04 14.44 12.40
N ALA A 102 2.41 14.58 13.68
CA ALA A 102 1.69 13.94 14.79
C ALA A 102 0.21 14.38 14.86
N GLU A 103 -0.09 15.65 14.57
CA GLU A 103 -1.46 16.18 14.51
C GLU A 103 -2.23 15.58 13.31
N ALA A 104 -1.58 15.45 12.16
CA ALA A 104 -2.17 14.83 10.98
C ALA A 104 -2.52 13.35 11.22
N THR A 105 -1.61 12.58 11.83
CA THR A 105 -1.87 11.17 12.16
C THR A 105 -2.93 11.02 13.25
N ALA A 106 -3.00 11.92 14.23
CA ALA A 106 -4.08 11.95 15.20
C ALA A 106 -5.44 12.15 14.49
N ARG A 107 -5.52 13.08 13.53
CA ARG A 107 -6.73 13.30 12.74
C ARG A 107 -7.14 12.08 11.91
N VAL A 108 -6.19 11.35 11.33
CA VAL A 108 -6.45 10.07 10.64
C VAL A 108 -6.99 9.02 11.63
N ARG A 109 -6.42 8.92 12.83
CA ARG A 109 -6.86 7.97 13.87
C ARG A 109 -8.26 8.29 14.40
N GLU A 110 -8.63 9.55 14.52
CA GLU A 110 -10.01 9.93 14.86
C GLU A 110 -11.00 9.33 13.86
N VAL A 111 -10.71 9.37 12.56
CA VAL A 111 -11.61 8.87 11.51
C VAL A 111 -11.52 7.35 11.35
N TYR A 112 -10.30 6.79 11.32
CA TYR A 112 -10.08 5.36 11.00
C TYR A 112 -9.55 4.53 12.18
N GLY A 113 -9.42 5.09 13.38
CA GLY A 113 -8.97 4.38 14.57
C GLY A 113 -10.02 3.42 15.15
N LYS A 114 -9.76 2.94 16.37
CA LYS A 114 -10.69 2.06 17.09
C LYS A 114 -11.98 2.83 17.43
N ALA A 115 -13.08 2.11 17.70
CA ALA A 115 -14.38 2.70 17.99
C ALA A 115 -14.35 3.73 19.13
N LYS A 116 -13.52 3.51 20.15
CA LYS A 116 -13.34 4.45 21.27
C LYS A 116 -12.71 5.79 20.84
N ASP A 117 -11.88 5.77 19.80
CA ASP A 117 -11.17 6.95 19.27
C ASP A 117 -12.04 7.70 18.25
N SER A 118 -13.12 7.09 17.79
CA SER A 118 -14.00 7.56 16.71
C SER A 118 -15.45 7.77 17.17
N ALA A 119 -15.71 7.77 18.48
CA ALA A 119 -17.07 7.81 19.02
C ALA A 119 -17.87 9.05 18.59
N ASP A 120 -17.18 10.19 18.43
CA ASP A 120 -17.80 11.49 18.10
C ASP A 120 -17.68 11.85 16.61
N VAL A 121 -17.09 10.97 15.76
CA VAL A 121 -16.87 11.26 14.34
C VAL A 121 -18.18 11.20 13.56
N GLN A 122 -18.55 12.32 12.96
CA GLN A 122 -19.72 12.45 12.11
C GLN A 122 -19.37 12.27 10.63
N ALA A 123 -20.35 11.99 9.77
CA ALA A 123 -20.14 11.84 8.33
C ALA A 123 -19.46 13.05 7.67
N LYS A 124 -19.74 14.27 8.18
CA LYS A 124 -19.07 15.50 7.72
C LYS A 124 -17.57 15.50 7.97
N ASP A 125 -17.12 14.92 9.08
CA ASP A 125 -15.70 14.89 9.46
C ASP A 125 -14.92 13.96 8.55
N VAL A 126 -15.51 12.82 8.16
CA VAL A 126 -14.94 11.91 7.17
C VAL A 126 -14.72 12.61 5.84
N LYS A 127 -15.73 13.33 5.34
CA LYS A 127 -15.66 14.07 4.07
C LYS A 127 -14.61 15.18 4.08
N ARG A 128 -14.38 15.78 5.24
CA ARG A 128 -13.42 16.89 5.43
C ARG A 128 -11.99 16.43 5.67
N LEU A 129 -11.75 15.13 5.97
CA LEU A 129 -10.42 14.65 6.36
C LEU A 129 -9.31 15.12 5.41
N ARG A 130 -9.54 15.08 4.08
CA ARG A 130 -8.55 15.57 3.11
C ARG A 130 -8.22 17.04 3.35
N ALA A 131 -9.24 17.88 3.47
CA ALA A 131 -9.05 19.33 3.69
C ALA A 131 -8.40 19.61 5.06
N ASP A 132 -8.74 18.82 6.08
CA ASP A 132 -8.11 18.93 7.40
C ASP A 132 -6.62 18.59 7.34
N LEU A 133 -6.24 17.53 6.60
CA LEU A 133 -4.84 17.18 6.38
C LEU A 133 -4.09 18.28 5.62
N GLU A 134 -4.69 18.85 4.57
CA GLU A 134 -4.09 19.98 3.82
C GLU A 134 -3.95 21.24 4.71
N LYS A 135 -4.88 21.48 5.62
CA LYS A 135 -4.77 22.57 6.61
C LYS A 135 -3.65 22.35 7.63
N ILE A 136 -3.37 21.11 7.98
CA ILE A 136 -2.33 20.75 8.95
C ILE A 136 -0.95 20.75 8.28
N LEU A 137 -0.83 20.14 7.11
CA LEU A 137 0.44 19.84 6.44
C LEU A 137 0.76 20.78 5.27
N GLY A 138 -0.12 21.74 4.98
CA GLY A 138 -0.03 22.58 3.79
C GLY A 138 -0.57 21.88 2.53
N PRO A 139 -0.54 22.58 1.38
CA PRO A 139 -1.03 22.05 0.11
C PRO A 139 -0.37 20.72 -0.22
N ARG A 140 -1.18 19.72 -0.62
CA ARG A 140 -0.72 18.34 -0.85
C ARG A 140 0.27 18.19 -2.00
N GLU A 141 0.37 19.19 -2.88
CA GLU A 141 1.35 19.26 -3.96
C GLU A 141 2.78 19.41 -3.40
N GLY A 142 2.92 19.95 -2.19
CA GLY A 142 4.18 20.08 -1.46
C GLY A 142 4.52 18.89 -0.55
N TRP A 143 3.66 17.86 -0.49
CA TRP A 143 3.96 16.67 0.34
C TRP A 143 5.02 15.81 -0.34
N ASP A 144 6.17 15.70 0.30
CA ASP A 144 7.28 14.88 -0.18
C ASP A 144 7.00 13.37 -0.02
N THR A 145 7.82 12.54 -0.65
CA THR A 145 7.62 11.08 -0.65
C THR A 145 7.68 10.48 0.76
N PRO A 146 8.63 10.85 1.64
CA PRO A 146 8.64 10.37 3.02
C PRO A 146 7.32 10.65 3.75
N LEU A 147 6.85 11.89 3.74
CA LEU A 147 5.58 12.28 4.36
C LEU A 147 4.39 11.49 3.80
N LEU A 148 4.35 11.31 2.46
CA LEU A 148 3.30 10.53 1.81
C LEU A 148 3.30 9.08 2.31
N ARG A 149 4.46 8.43 2.45
CA ARG A 149 4.55 7.04 2.89
C ARG A 149 4.19 6.85 4.37
N GLU A 150 4.52 7.81 5.20
CA GLU A 150 4.11 7.81 6.61
C GLU A 150 2.58 8.01 6.76
N LEU A 151 1.99 8.92 5.97
CA LEU A 151 0.53 9.08 5.92
C LEU A 151 -0.16 7.81 5.39
N PHE A 152 0.44 7.13 4.41
CA PHE A 152 -0.05 5.82 3.96
C PHE A 152 -0.09 4.83 5.13
N GLY A 153 0.97 4.72 5.93
CA GLY A 153 1.03 3.85 7.10
C GLY A 153 -0.13 4.11 8.06
N ALA A 154 -0.33 5.39 8.42
CA ALA A 154 -1.41 5.79 9.32
C ALA A 154 -2.81 5.45 8.77
N LEU A 155 -3.05 5.68 7.48
CA LEU A 155 -4.32 5.34 6.81
C LEU A 155 -4.53 3.83 6.71
N PHE A 156 -3.45 3.08 6.42
CA PHE A 156 -3.51 1.64 6.24
C PHE A 156 -3.73 0.90 7.56
N ALA A 157 -3.22 1.41 8.68
CA ALA A 157 -3.50 0.89 10.02
C ALA A 157 -5.01 0.86 10.31
N GLY A 158 -5.78 1.78 9.73
CA GLY A 158 -7.23 1.87 9.83
C GLY A 158 -8.02 1.14 8.75
N VAL A 159 -7.40 0.32 7.90
CA VAL A 159 -8.02 -0.30 6.71
C VAL A 159 -9.35 -1.01 6.97
N LYS A 160 -9.50 -1.70 8.10
CA LYS A 160 -10.75 -2.39 8.47
C LYS A 160 -11.91 -1.43 8.68
N ASN A 161 -11.62 -0.21 9.13
CA ASN A 161 -12.60 0.80 9.48
C ASN A 161 -13.11 1.60 8.27
N ARG A 162 -12.51 1.43 7.08
CA ARG A 162 -13.08 1.95 5.82
C ARG A 162 -14.51 1.43 5.57
N ARG A 163 -14.84 0.27 6.13
CA ARG A 163 -16.16 -0.38 5.99
C ARG A 163 -17.27 0.22 6.85
N ARG A 164 -17.01 1.28 7.62
CA ARG A 164 -18.01 1.91 8.49
C ARG A 164 -19.13 2.61 7.72
N SER A 165 -18.80 3.25 6.60
CA SER A 165 -19.77 3.86 5.69
C SER A 165 -19.19 4.04 4.29
N ALA A 166 -20.04 4.35 3.31
CA ALA A 166 -19.63 4.67 1.95
C ALA A 166 -18.63 5.84 1.89
N ASP A 167 -18.83 6.88 2.69
CA ASP A 167 -17.91 8.01 2.78
C ASP A 167 -16.54 7.61 3.35
N HIS A 168 -16.50 6.73 4.38
CA HIS A 168 -15.23 6.21 4.89
C HIS A 168 -14.46 5.45 3.80
N GLU A 169 -15.12 4.57 3.08
CA GLU A 169 -14.49 3.80 2.02
C GLU A 169 -13.98 4.68 0.90
N ARG A 170 -14.80 5.62 0.42
CA ARG A 170 -14.47 6.56 -0.65
C ARG A 170 -13.26 7.42 -0.30
N VAL A 171 -13.27 8.06 0.87
CA VAL A 171 -12.18 8.93 1.33
C VAL A 171 -10.90 8.12 1.57
N TRP A 172 -11.02 6.89 2.08
CA TRP A 172 -9.88 6.01 2.26
C TRP A 172 -9.21 5.65 0.92
N PHE A 173 -9.99 5.23 -0.10
CA PHE A 173 -9.44 4.95 -1.42
C PHE A 173 -8.74 6.18 -2.02
N ASN A 174 -9.35 7.36 -1.90
CA ASN A 174 -8.76 8.60 -2.40
C ASN A 174 -7.40 8.89 -1.76
N LEU A 175 -7.34 8.87 -0.42
CA LEU A 175 -6.13 9.22 0.32
C LEU A 175 -5.04 8.16 0.18
N VAL A 176 -5.37 6.88 0.31
CA VAL A 176 -4.39 5.78 0.19
C VAL A 176 -3.78 5.75 -1.21
N GLY A 177 -4.60 5.88 -2.26
CA GLY A 177 -4.09 5.95 -3.62
C GLY A 177 -3.20 7.17 -3.88
N TYR A 178 -3.51 8.30 -3.24
CA TYR A 178 -2.68 9.50 -3.34
C TYR A 178 -1.34 9.34 -2.62
N THR A 179 -1.35 8.80 -1.40
CA THR A 179 -0.17 8.70 -0.55
C THR A 179 0.80 7.59 -0.98
N LEU A 180 0.35 6.60 -1.76
CA LEU A 180 1.21 5.53 -2.27
C LEU A 180 1.67 5.74 -3.72
N ARG A 181 1.14 6.75 -4.43
CA ARG A 181 1.55 7.03 -5.82
C ARG A 181 3.07 7.28 -5.93
N PRO A 182 3.74 6.84 -6.99
CA PRO A 182 3.28 6.01 -8.11
C PRO A 182 3.27 4.51 -7.80
N GLY A 183 3.49 4.08 -6.55
CA GLY A 183 3.55 2.70 -6.10
C GLY A 183 4.96 2.10 -6.14
N PHE A 184 5.97 2.89 -6.45
CA PHE A 184 7.37 2.48 -6.50
C PHE A 184 8.29 3.69 -6.28
N GLY A 185 9.58 3.41 -6.07
CA GLY A 185 10.63 4.43 -5.98
C GLY A 185 10.99 4.84 -4.56
N TYR A 186 10.38 4.23 -3.54
CA TYR A 186 10.69 4.46 -2.14
C TYR A 186 10.84 3.13 -1.39
N PRO A 187 11.69 3.03 -0.36
CA PRO A 187 11.87 1.80 0.40
C PRO A 187 10.54 1.20 0.86
N LEU A 188 10.39 -0.11 0.73
CA LEU A 188 9.20 -0.89 1.08
C LEU A 188 7.93 -0.61 0.23
N ASP A 189 8.00 0.14 -0.85
CA ASP A 189 6.83 0.40 -1.70
C ASP A 189 6.27 -0.90 -2.29
N GLU A 190 7.10 -1.84 -2.71
CA GLU A 190 6.65 -3.14 -3.20
C GLU A 190 5.82 -3.89 -2.15
N TRP A 191 6.25 -3.88 -0.90
CA TRP A 191 5.50 -4.47 0.21
C TRP A 191 4.18 -3.74 0.44
N ARG A 192 4.19 -2.38 0.47
CA ARG A 192 2.96 -1.57 0.64
C ARG A 192 1.94 -1.87 -0.46
N VAL A 193 2.39 -1.95 -1.70
CA VAL A 193 1.53 -2.28 -2.85
C VAL A 193 0.94 -3.68 -2.71
N LYS A 194 1.73 -4.69 -2.34
CA LYS A 194 1.23 -6.05 -2.10
C LYS A 194 0.14 -6.08 -1.02
N GLN A 195 0.35 -5.37 0.10
CA GLN A 195 -0.66 -5.26 1.15
C GLN A 195 -1.93 -4.57 0.65
N LEU A 196 -1.79 -3.51 -0.14
CA LEU A 196 -2.92 -2.77 -0.68
C LEU A 196 -3.72 -3.60 -1.70
N VAL A 197 -3.05 -4.40 -2.53
CA VAL A 197 -3.72 -5.34 -3.45
C VAL A 197 -4.63 -6.30 -2.68
N GLN A 198 -4.14 -6.88 -1.57
CA GLN A 198 -4.98 -7.75 -0.72
C GLN A 198 -6.16 -6.99 -0.11
N ALA A 199 -5.90 -5.80 0.42
CA ALA A 199 -6.88 -5.05 1.19
C ALA A 199 -7.93 -4.32 0.33
N ALA A 200 -7.61 -3.97 -0.91
CA ALA A 200 -8.47 -3.19 -1.78
C ALA A 200 -8.91 -3.96 -3.04
N LEU A 201 -7.99 -4.60 -3.77
CA LEU A 201 -8.35 -5.32 -5.00
C LEU A 201 -9.15 -6.59 -4.69
N ARG A 202 -8.59 -7.47 -3.86
CA ARG A 202 -9.24 -8.76 -3.54
C ARG A 202 -10.42 -8.63 -2.59
N ALA A 203 -10.36 -7.70 -1.63
CA ALA A 203 -11.50 -7.42 -0.76
C ALA A 203 -12.61 -6.61 -1.45
N GLY A 204 -12.32 -5.95 -2.58
CA GLY A 204 -13.27 -5.21 -3.40
C GLY A 204 -13.90 -3.99 -2.72
N VAL A 205 -14.89 -3.42 -3.43
CA VAL A 205 -15.71 -2.30 -2.96
C VAL A 205 -16.85 -2.83 -2.11
N GLN A 206 -16.96 -2.37 -0.86
CA GLN A 206 -17.99 -2.83 0.08
C GLN A 206 -19.34 -2.15 -0.17
N PHE A 207 -19.31 -0.88 -0.60
CA PHE A 207 -20.51 -0.08 -0.90
C PHE A 207 -20.74 -0.07 -2.41
N ALA A 208 -20.96 -1.24 -3.00
CA ALA A 208 -21.09 -1.43 -4.45
C ALA A 208 -22.18 -0.59 -5.14
N PRO A 209 -23.31 -0.19 -4.51
CA PRO A 209 -24.28 0.71 -5.12
C PRO A 209 -23.78 2.15 -5.34
N GLU A 210 -22.68 2.54 -4.69
CA GLU A 210 -22.16 3.91 -4.72
C GLU A 210 -21.18 4.14 -5.87
N PRO A 211 -21.53 4.89 -6.93
CA PRO A 211 -20.65 5.11 -8.09
C PRO A 211 -19.32 5.77 -7.74
N GLN A 212 -19.32 6.69 -6.76
CA GLN A 212 -18.13 7.41 -6.34
C GLN A 212 -17.10 6.50 -5.65
N ASN A 213 -17.55 5.43 -4.98
CA ASN A 213 -16.64 4.45 -4.36
C ASN A 213 -15.90 3.66 -5.44
N TRP A 214 -16.59 3.30 -6.53
CA TRP A 214 -15.96 2.66 -7.69
C TRP A 214 -14.98 3.60 -8.40
N SER A 215 -15.36 4.86 -8.60
CA SER A 215 -14.48 5.87 -9.20
C SER A 215 -13.17 6.02 -8.42
N GLU A 216 -13.23 6.15 -7.09
CA GLU A 216 -12.04 6.26 -6.26
C GLU A 216 -11.25 4.93 -6.19
N HIS A 217 -11.91 3.77 -6.24
CA HIS A 217 -11.27 2.46 -6.31
C HIS A 217 -10.42 2.33 -7.59
N TRP A 218 -10.99 2.63 -8.77
CA TRP A 218 -10.24 2.58 -10.02
C TRP A 218 -9.14 3.65 -10.07
N THR A 219 -9.42 4.84 -9.55
CA THR A 219 -8.42 5.92 -9.43
C THR A 219 -7.27 5.54 -8.52
N LEU A 220 -7.51 4.83 -7.41
CA LEU A 220 -6.47 4.30 -6.53
C LEU A 220 -5.50 3.43 -7.33
N PHE A 221 -6.01 2.39 -8.01
CA PHE A 221 -5.17 1.47 -8.77
C PHE A 221 -4.46 2.13 -9.95
N ARG A 222 -5.09 3.09 -10.61
CA ARG A 222 -4.46 3.92 -11.63
C ARG A 222 -3.26 4.70 -11.08
N ARG A 223 -3.39 5.27 -9.87
CA ARG A 223 -2.31 6.04 -9.23
C ARG A 223 -1.09 5.20 -8.86
N ILE A 224 -1.28 3.94 -8.55
CA ILE A 224 -0.21 3.03 -8.14
C ILE A 224 0.17 2.01 -9.22
N ALA A 225 -0.36 2.15 -10.43
CA ALA A 225 -0.22 1.16 -11.50
C ALA A 225 1.24 0.79 -11.78
N GLY A 226 2.16 1.77 -11.72
CA GLY A 226 3.58 1.54 -11.94
C GLY A 226 4.24 0.59 -10.93
N GLY A 227 3.70 0.52 -9.70
CA GLY A 227 4.19 -0.39 -8.64
C GLY A 227 3.53 -1.77 -8.65
N LEU A 228 2.45 -1.96 -9.40
CA LEU A 228 1.77 -3.25 -9.52
C LEU A 228 2.59 -4.22 -10.37
N ASP A 229 2.68 -5.46 -9.94
CA ASP A 229 3.27 -6.52 -10.76
C ASP A 229 2.35 -6.91 -11.94
N ALA A 230 2.88 -7.72 -12.88
CA ALA A 230 2.14 -8.12 -14.06
C ALA A 230 0.91 -8.99 -13.74
N ALA A 231 0.92 -9.70 -12.60
CA ALA A 231 -0.21 -10.53 -12.18
C ALA A 231 -1.36 -9.65 -11.68
N ALA A 232 -1.08 -8.67 -10.80
CA ALA A 232 -2.08 -7.72 -10.31
C ALA A 232 -2.65 -6.84 -11.43
N GLN A 233 -1.81 -6.43 -12.38
CA GLN A 233 -2.29 -5.66 -13.55
C GLN A 233 -3.22 -6.49 -14.45
N ARG A 234 -2.92 -7.78 -14.66
CA ARG A 234 -3.82 -8.68 -15.39
C ARG A 234 -5.13 -8.90 -14.63
N GLU A 235 -5.06 -9.15 -13.32
CA GLU A 235 -6.24 -9.31 -12.46
C GLU A 235 -7.18 -8.09 -12.55
N LEU A 236 -6.61 -6.88 -12.52
CA LEU A 236 -7.38 -5.64 -12.70
C LEU A 236 -8.02 -5.54 -14.08
N LEU A 237 -7.28 -5.87 -15.13
CA LEU A 237 -7.83 -5.83 -16.48
C LEU A 237 -8.95 -6.86 -16.67
N ASP A 238 -8.77 -8.09 -16.17
CA ASP A 238 -9.78 -9.15 -16.21
C ASP A 238 -11.09 -8.74 -15.53
N GLN A 239 -11.02 -7.94 -14.44
CA GLN A 239 -12.21 -7.43 -13.77
C GLN A 239 -12.98 -6.40 -14.59
N VAL A 240 -12.28 -5.55 -15.35
CA VAL A 240 -12.91 -4.42 -16.04
C VAL A 240 -13.20 -4.69 -17.52
N GLU A 241 -12.51 -5.63 -18.16
CA GLU A 241 -12.55 -5.83 -19.62
C GLU A 241 -13.96 -6.03 -20.17
N TRP A 242 -14.81 -6.80 -19.49
CA TRP A 242 -16.19 -7.02 -19.94
C TRP A 242 -16.96 -5.69 -20.06
N TYR A 243 -16.67 -4.72 -19.20
CA TYR A 243 -17.30 -3.39 -19.23
C TYR A 243 -16.73 -2.51 -20.33
N LEU A 244 -15.48 -2.78 -20.75
CA LEU A 244 -14.79 -2.03 -21.81
C LEU A 244 -15.14 -2.55 -23.20
N GLU A 245 -15.53 -3.84 -23.33
CA GLU A 245 -15.91 -4.41 -24.60
C GLU A 245 -17.13 -3.69 -25.20
N PRO A 246 -17.16 -3.42 -26.55
CA PRO A 246 -18.28 -2.78 -27.19
C PRO A 246 -19.58 -3.56 -27.01
N PRO A 247 -20.75 -2.89 -26.91
CA PRO A 247 -22.05 -3.56 -26.79
C PRO A 247 -22.31 -4.60 -27.87
N SER A 248 -21.88 -4.33 -29.10
CA SER A 248 -21.99 -5.22 -30.26
C SER A 248 -21.21 -6.54 -30.13
N ARG A 249 -20.20 -6.60 -29.23
CA ARG A 249 -19.34 -7.76 -29.04
C ARG A 249 -19.44 -8.42 -27.67
N LYS A 250 -20.21 -7.84 -26.74
CA LYS A 250 -20.28 -8.34 -25.36
C LYS A 250 -20.71 -9.79 -25.30
N PRO A 251 -19.94 -10.66 -24.62
CA PRO A 251 -20.35 -12.03 -24.38
C PRO A 251 -21.58 -12.07 -23.48
N LYS A 252 -22.39 -13.09 -23.65
CA LYS A 252 -23.50 -13.39 -22.75
C LYS A 252 -23.21 -14.73 -22.08
N PRO A 253 -23.44 -14.86 -20.76
CA PRO A 253 -24.06 -13.90 -19.84
C PRO A 253 -23.07 -12.86 -19.30
N LYS A 254 -23.62 -11.80 -18.68
CA LYS A 254 -22.87 -10.82 -17.90
C LYS A 254 -22.10 -11.52 -16.77
N PRO A 255 -20.86 -11.06 -16.42
CA PRO A 255 -20.11 -11.60 -15.29
C PRO A 255 -20.93 -11.64 -14.00
N ALA A 256 -20.79 -12.73 -13.23
CA ALA A 256 -21.38 -12.85 -11.91
C ALA A 256 -20.68 -11.85 -10.95
N GLY A 257 -21.43 -11.34 -10.00
CA GLY A 257 -20.90 -10.42 -8.98
C GLY A 257 -21.63 -9.08 -8.94
N PRO A 258 -21.20 -8.16 -8.08
CA PRO A 258 -21.79 -6.84 -7.96
C PRO A 258 -21.61 -6.05 -9.27
N ARG A 259 -22.57 -5.18 -9.55
CA ARG A 259 -22.46 -4.26 -10.70
C ARG A 259 -21.31 -3.29 -10.44
N MET A 260 -20.27 -3.34 -11.24
CA MET A 260 -19.20 -2.36 -11.23
C MET A 260 -19.66 -1.10 -11.94
N LEU A 261 -19.27 0.06 -11.43
CA LEU A 261 -19.66 1.39 -11.89
C LEU A 261 -18.42 2.21 -12.26
N ALA A 262 -18.62 3.40 -12.78
CA ALA A 262 -17.55 4.33 -13.18
C ALA A 262 -16.71 3.81 -14.36
N VAL A 263 -17.35 3.49 -15.47
CA VAL A 263 -16.69 2.94 -16.68
C VAL A 263 -15.60 3.86 -17.22
N ASP A 264 -15.76 5.18 -17.14
CA ASP A 264 -14.73 6.14 -17.57
C ASP A 264 -13.43 6.01 -16.77
N ASP A 265 -13.54 5.71 -15.48
CA ASP A 265 -12.35 5.47 -14.64
C ASP A 265 -11.75 4.10 -14.90
N MET A 266 -12.54 3.08 -15.28
CA MET A 266 -12.02 1.80 -15.77
C MET A 266 -11.20 1.98 -17.06
N ILE A 267 -11.66 2.82 -17.98
CA ILE A 267 -10.93 3.15 -19.21
C ILE A 267 -9.58 3.80 -18.87
N ARG A 268 -9.60 4.79 -17.99
CA ARG A 268 -8.36 5.45 -17.53
C ARG A 268 -7.42 4.50 -16.82
N LEU A 269 -7.95 3.57 -16.02
CA LEU A 269 -7.16 2.52 -15.37
C LEU A 269 -6.51 1.61 -16.44
N ALA A 270 -7.29 1.08 -17.39
CA ALA A 270 -6.77 0.19 -18.43
C ALA A 270 -5.61 0.83 -19.20
N GLY A 271 -5.69 2.14 -19.47
CA GLY A 271 -4.61 2.92 -20.11
C GLY A 271 -3.31 3.00 -19.26
N SER A 272 -3.39 2.80 -17.95
CA SER A 272 -2.22 2.86 -17.04
C SER A 272 -1.58 1.51 -16.73
N LEU A 273 -2.15 0.39 -17.21
CA LEU A 273 -1.65 -0.96 -16.93
C LEU A 273 -0.53 -1.34 -17.92
N GLU A 274 0.69 -0.91 -17.67
CA GLU A 274 1.81 -1.03 -18.61
C GLU A 274 2.36 -2.47 -18.75
N ARG A 275 2.23 -3.31 -17.72
CA ARG A 275 2.78 -4.68 -17.67
C ARG A 275 1.83 -5.75 -18.21
N VAL A 276 0.72 -5.34 -18.81
CA VAL A 276 -0.15 -6.23 -19.58
C VAL A 276 0.45 -6.44 -20.97
N GLY A 277 0.36 -7.66 -21.52
CA GLY A 277 0.92 -8.00 -22.83
C GLY A 277 0.38 -7.11 -23.95
N ALA A 278 1.24 -6.80 -24.94
CA ALA A 278 0.94 -5.86 -26.03
C ALA A 278 -0.31 -6.25 -26.83
N GLU A 279 -0.49 -7.55 -27.10
CA GLU A 279 -1.66 -8.07 -27.81
C GLU A 279 -2.97 -7.75 -27.09
N ARG A 280 -3.01 -7.97 -25.76
CA ARG A 280 -4.17 -7.66 -24.94
C ARG A 280 -4.46 -6.16 -24.87
N LYS A 281 -3.41 -5.33 -24.80
CA LYS A 281 -3.55 -3.87 -24.87
C LYS A 281 -4.12 -3.43 -26.21
N ALA A 282 -3.61 -3.97 -27.32
CA ALA A 282 -4.11 -3.67 -28.66
C ALA A 282 -5.61 -4.06 -28.81
N GLN A 283 -6.00 -5.20 -28.26
CA GLN A 283 -7.38 -5.64 -28.24
C GLN A 283 -8.28 -4.65 -27.50
N VAL A 284 -7.91 -4.27 -26.27
CA VAL A 284 -8.66 -3.28 -25.46
C VAL A 284 -8.70 -1.92 -26.17
N GLY A 285 -7.59 -1.48 -26.73
CA GLY A 285 -7.54 -0.25 -27.53
C GLY A 285 -8.51 -0.27 -28.71
N GLY A 286 -8.58 -1.39 -29.45
CA GLY A 286 -9.54 -1.60 -30.53
C GLY A 286 -11.00 -1.53 -30.04
N TRP A 287 -11.30 -2.07 -28.87
CA TRP A 287 -12.63 -1.97 -28.28
C TRP A 287 -13.02 -0.53 -27.95
N LEU A 288 -12.09 0.25 -27.40
CA LEU A 288 -12.34 1.63 -27.05
C LEU A 288 -12.59 2.49 -28.30
N VAL A 289 -11.83 2.26 -29.39
CA VAL A 289 -12.07 2.91 -30.69
C VAL A 289 -13.46 2.55 -31.22
N THR A 290 -13.83 1.26 -31.22
CA THR A 290 -15.17 0.82 -31.66
C THR A 290 -16.28 1.50 -30.85
N ARG A 291 -16.14 1.59 -29.53
CA ARG A 291 -17.12 2.28 -28.66
C ARG A 291 -17.28 3.77 -28.98
N LEU A 292 -16.20 4.45 -29.31
CA LEU A 292 -16.25 5.87 -29.72
C LEU A 292 -17.07 6.01 -31.02
N MET A 293 -16.79 5.16 -32.01
CA MET A 293 -17.50 5.20 -33.28
C MET A 293 -18.99 4.85 -33.13
N GLU A 294 -19.33 3.83 -32.34
CA GLU A 294 -20.73 3.48 -32.04
C GLU A 294 -21.48 4.58 -31.26
N HIS A 295 -20.78 5.46 -30.53
CA HIS A 295 -21.41 6.57 -29.82
C HIS A 295 -21.68 7.76 -30.70
N ASP A 296 -20.83 7.99 -31.70
CA ASP A 296 -20.99 9.12 -32.64
C ASP A 296 -22.10 8.84 -33.70
N GLU A 297 -22.53 7.57 -33.84
CA GLU A 297 -23.61 7.16 -34.75
C GLU A 297 -25.01 7.22 -34.13
N ASN A 298 -25.15 7.51 -32.83
CA ASN A 298 -26.41 7.63 -32.09
C ASN A 298 -26.62 9.05 -31.57
#